data_08193a06dcab4b97585a0c5b576a7f08
#
_entry.id   08193a06dcab4b97585a0c5b576a7f08
#
_cell.length_a   1.000
_cell.length_b   1.000
_cell.length_c   1.000
_cell.angle_alpha   90.00
_cell.angle_beta   90.00
_cell.angle_gamma   90.00
#
_symmetry.space_group_name_H-M   'P 1'
#
loop_
_entity.id
_entity.type
_entity.pdbx_description
1 polymer ?
#
loop_
_entity_poly.entity_id
_entity_poly.type
_entity_poly.pdbx_seq_one_letter_code
_entity_poly.pdbx_strand_id
1 'polypeptide(L)'
;MDASEQEPLLIAFEGARRIASGPLAEVEPQVQAAMARASEPVLVFDAGSSRPVEIAPAGSPPLPPRPRGRPKLGVAAREVTLLPRHWDWLARQPGGASAALRRLVESSIRSSQGADQVRMARESAYRFMSAMAGDLPGFEEASRALFRGDGDRFAAETSAWPDDIRDHIVSLAASAFEASKV
;
A
#
# COMPACT_ATOMS: atom_id res chain seq x y z
N MET A 1 18.34 -9.33 -14.17
CA MET A 1 16.89 -9.55 -14.03
C MET A 1 16.28 -8.19 -13.83
N ASP A 2 15.60 -7.71 -14.86
CA ASP A 2 14.96 -6.40 -14.89
C ASP A 2 13.93 -6.31 -13.77
N ALA A 3 14.12 -5.35 -12.88
CA ALA A 3 13.02 -4.84 -12.07
C ALA A 3 12.15 -4.04 -13.06
N SER A 4 11.26 -4.74 -13.75
CA SER A 4 10.16 -4.13 -14.46
C SER A 4 9.49 -3.18 -13.46
N GLU A 5 9.49 -1.87 -13.74
CA GLU A 5 8.60 -0.92 -13.08
C GLU A 5 7.19 -1.43 -13.37
N GLN A 6 6.67 -2.27 -12.47
CA GLN A 6 5.27 -2.67 -12.53
C GLN A 6 4.48 -1.38 -12.34
N GLU A 7 3.75 -1.00 -13.39
CA GLU A 7 2.80 0.11 -13.28
C GLU A 7 1.91 -0.14 -12.06
N PRO A 8 1.70 0.87 -11.21
CA PRO A 8 0.87 0.71 -10.03
C PRO A 8 -0.54 0.29 -10.46
N LEU A 9 -1.03 -0.78 -9.87
CA LEU A 9 -2.41 -1.20 -10.06
C LEU A 9 -3.30 -0.29 -9.22
N LEU A 10 -4.35 0.21 -9.83
CA LEU A 10 -5.33 1.08 -9.20
C LEU A 10 -6.65 0.35 -8.99
N ILE A 11 -7.41 0.84 -8.03
CA ILE A 11 -8.79 0.42 -7.81
C ILE A 11 -9.65 1.67 -7.58
N ALA A 12 -10.82 1.71 -8.21
CA ALA A 12 -11.73 2.85 -8.17
C ALA A 12 -13.12 2.46 -7.70
N PHE A 13 -13.70 3.33 -6.87
CA PHE A 13 -15.03 3.17 -6.31
C PHE A 13 -15.88 4.41 -6.60
N GLU A 14 -17.16 4.21 -6.96
CA GLU A 14 -18.21 5.21 -7.02
C GLU A 14 -19.15 4.92 -5.85
N GLY A 15 -19.14 5.77 -4.82
CA GLY A 15 -19.77 5.41 -3.55
C GLY A 15 -19.20 4.11 -2.98
N ALA A 16 -20.06 3.14 -2.72
CA ALA A 16 -19.65 1.83 -2.21
C ALA A 16 -19.32 0.80 -3.30
N ARG A 17 -19.56 1.11 -4.58
CA ARG A 17 -19.43 0.18 -5.70
C ARG A 17 -18.08 0.30 -6.37
N ARG A 18 -17.38 -0.81 -6.55
CA ARG A 18 -16.15 -0.87 -7.34
C ARG A 18 -16.47 -0.74 -8.83
N ILE A 19 -15.89 0.28 -9.48
CA ILE A 19 -16.13 0.57 -10.90
C ILE A 19 -14.99 0.15 -11.81
N ALA A 20 -13.76 0.10 -11.28
CA ALA A 20 -12.59 -0.29 -12.07
C ALA A 20 -11.48 -0.86 -11.20
N SER A 21 -10.61 -1.70 -11.78
CA SER A 21 -9.36 -2.17 -11.18
C SER A 21 -8.39 -2.54 -12.29
N GLY A 22 -7.14 -2.10 -12.18
CA GLY A 22 -6.09 -2.38 -13.18
C GLY A 22 -5.06 -1.25 -13.29
N PRO A 23 -4.26 -1.23 -14.35
CA PRO A 23 -3.33 -0.14 -14.64
C PRO A 23 -4.09 1.17 -14.93
N LEU A 24 -3.38 2.31 -14.79
CA LEU A 24 -3.96 3.64 -14.98
C LEU A 24 -4.74 3.77 -16.29
N ALA A 25 -4.18 3.26 -17.39
CA ALA A 25 -4.80 3.36 -18.72
C ALA A 25 -6.19 2.69 -18.81
N GLU A 26 -6.47 1.68 -17.98
CA GLU A 26 -7.75 0.99 -17.93
C GLU A 26 -8.73 1.65 -16.94
N VAL A 27 -8.20 2.19 -15.84
CA VAL A 27 -9.01 2.77 -14.75
C VAL A 27 -9.44 4.20 -15.08
N GLU A 28 -8.54 5.00 -15.65
CA GLU A 28 -8.79 6.43 -15.91
C GLU A 28 -10.06 6.71 -16.74
N PRO A 29 -10.34 6.04 -17.88
CA PRO A 29 -11.54 6.31 -18.65
C PRO A 29 -12.83 6.03 -17.88
N GLN A 30 -12.85 4.99 -17.04
CA GLN A 30 -14.01 4.61 -16.26
C GLN A 30 -14.27 5.59 -15.12
N VAL A 31 -13.20 6.07 -14.47
CA VAL A 31 -13.26 7.11 -13.43
C VAL A 31 -13.78 8.43 -14.04
N GLN A 32 -13.23 8.85 -15.19
CA GLN A 32 -13.69 10.07 -15.87
C GLN A 32 -15.17 9.98 -16.28
N ALA A 33 -15.61 8.83 -16.78
CA ALA A 33 -17.02 8.59 -17.11
C ALA A 33 -17.92 8.62 -15.86
N ALA A 34 -17.46 8.09 -14.72
CA ALA A 34 -18.20 8.15 -13.46
C ALA A 34 -18.28 9.59 -12.93
N MET A 35 -17.15 10.33 -12.93
CA MET A 35 -17.11 11.73 -12.53
C MET A 35 -18.05 12.62 -13.37
N ALA A 36 -18.16 12.35 -14.68
CA ALA A 36 -19.05 13.08 -15.57
C ALA A 36 -20.54 12.87 -15.26
N ARG A 37 -20.89 11.71 -14.69
CA ARG A 37 -22.28 11.43 -14.23
C ARG A 37 -22.63 12.15 -12.93
N ALA A 38 -21.62 12.46 -12.11
CA ALA A 38 -21.74 13.14 -10.82
C ALA A 38 -22.81 12.57 -9.88
N SER A 39 -23.00 11.25 -9.89
CA SER A 39 -24.01 10.58 -9.06
C SER A 39 -23.54 10.39 -7.62
N GLU A 40 -22.32 9.93 -7.44
CA GLU A 40 -21.68 9.71 -6.14
C GLU A 40 -20.19 10.09 -6.19
N PRO A 41 -19.55 10.32 -5.04
CA PRO A 41 -18.10 10.56 -4.99
C PRO A 41 -17.32 9.40 -5.60
N VAL A 42 -16.33 9.72 -6.44
CA VAL A 42 -15.42 8.72 -7.00
C VAL A 42 -14.08 8.80 -6.26
N LEU A 43 -13.68 7.68 -5.66
CA LEU A 43 -12.40 7.53 -4.97
C LEU A 43 -11.54 6.51 -5.68
N VAL A 44 -10.27 6.84 -5.86
CA VAL A 44 -9.28 5.96 -6.50
C VAL A 44 -8.13 5.73 -5.53
N PHE A 45 -7.68 4.49 -5.45
CA PHE A 45 -6.59 4.08 -4.59
C PHE A 45 -5.56 3.26 -5.36
N ASP A 46 -4.32 3.32 -4.92
CA ASP A 46 -3.33 2.28 -5.22
C ASP A 46 -3.79 0.95 -4.62
N ALA A 47 -3.91 -0.09 -5.43
CA ALA A 47 -4.56 -1.34 -5.04
C ALA A 47 -3.83 -2.10 -3.92
N GLY A 48 -2.51 -1.90 -3.77
CA GLY A 48 -1.71 -2.60 -2.75
C GLY A 48 -1.57 -1.81 -1.45
N SER A 49 -1.38 -0.50 -1.54
CA SER A 49 -1.11 0.36 -0.37
C SER A 49 -2.32 1.15 0.11
N SER A 50 -3.41 1.16 -0.65
CA SER A 50 -4.61 1.97 -0.43
C SER A 50 -4.33 3.47 -0.27
N ARG A 51 -3.25 3.96 -0.85
CA ARG A 51 -3.00 5.40 -0.91
C ARG A 51 -3.94 6.02 -1.94
N PRO A 52 -4.61 7.14 -1.60
CA PRO A 52 -5.44 7.85 -2.55
C PRO A 52 -4.62 8.30 -3.76
N VAL A 53 -5.24 8.18 -4.94
CA VAL A 53 -4.67 8.63 -6.22
C VAL A 53 -5.64 9.61 -6.85
N GLU A 54 -5.14 10.80 -7.18
CA GLU A 54 -5.94 11.80 -7.88
C GLU A 54 -5.91 11.52 -9.38
N ILE A 55 -7.10 11.42 -9.98
CA ILE A 55 -7.28 11.38 -11.43
C ILE A 55 -7.92 12.69 -11.86
N ALA A 56 -7.29 13.36 -12.82
CA ALA A 56 -7.80 14.62 -13.34
C ALA A 56 -9.10 14.40 -14.12
N PRO A 57 -10.09 15.33 -14.01
CA PRO A 57 -11.27 15.30 -14.87
C PRO A 57 -10.90 15.33 -16.36
N ALA A 58 -11.78 14.80 -17.20
CA ALA A 58 -11.60 14.82 -18.65
C ALA A 58 -11.42 16.26 -19.16
N GLY A 59 -10.41 16.48 -20.02
CA GLY A 59 -10.10 17.81 -20.56
C GLY A 59 -9.19 18.68 -19.67
N SER A 60 -8.72 18.18 -18.53
CA SER A 60 -7.70 18.86 -17.74
C SER A 60 -6.37 18.93 -18.50
N PRO A 61 -5.60 20.04 -18.37
CA PRO A 61 -4.28 20.11 -19.00
C PRO A 61 -3.40 18.97 -18.45
N PRO A 62 -2.58 18.33 -19.31
CA PRO A 62 -1.70 17.25 -18.88
C PRO A 62 -0.79 17.73 -17.76
N LEU A 63 -0.69 16.95 -16.69
CA LEU A 63 0.29 17.20 -15.64
C LEU A 63 1.69 17.28 -16.26
N PRO A 64 2.54 18.23 -15.84
CA PRO A 64 3.89 18.32 -16.36
C PRO A 64 4.58 16.96 -16.17
N PRO A 65 5.26 16.44 -17.21
CA PRO A 65 5.93 15.14 -17.12
C PRO A 65 6.91 15.18 -15.97
N ARG A 66 6.80 14.22 -15.05
CA ARG A 66 7.81 14.04 -14.01
C ARG A 66 9.17 13.87 -14.70
N PRO A 67 10.20 14.61 -14.29
CA PRO A 67 11.51 14.49 -14.93
C PRO A 67 11.96 13.03 -14.87
N ARG A 68 12.08 12.40 -16.03
CA ARG A 68 12.67 11.06 -16.17
C ARG A 68 14.15 11.16 -15.84
N GLY A 69 14.50 10.91 -14.60
CA GLY A 69 15.87 10.69 -14.23
C GLY A 69 16.38 9.43 -14.92
N ARG A 70 17.61 9.49 -15.48
CA ARG A 70 18.30 8.32 -16.02
C ARG A 70 18.24 7.18 -14.98
N PRO A 71 17.84 5.95 -15.34
CA PRO A 71 17.91 4.81 -14.43
C PRO A 71 19.33 4.67 -13.91
N LYS A 72 19.56 4.95 -12.62
CA LYS A 72 20.85 4.72 -11.98
C LYS A 72 20.93 3.25 -11.66
N LEU A 73 21.91 2.55 -12.27
CA LEU A 73 22.23 1.17 -11.94
C LEU A 73 22.42 1.04 -10.40
N GLY A 74 21.39 0.54 -9.76
CA GLY A 74 21.45 -0.26 -8.55
C GLY A 74 21.88 0.40 -7.23
N VAL A 75 22.63 1.49 -7.19
CA VAL A 75 23.09 2.08 -5.92
C VAL A 75 22.72 3.56 -5.83
N ALA A 76 21.80 3.90 -4.92
CA ALA A 76 21.48 5.30 -4.61
C ALA A 76 22.31 5.76 -3.39
N ALA A 77 23.05 6.85 -3.54
CA ALA A 77 23.73 7.49 -2.42
C ALA A 77 22.68 8.15 -1.50
N ARG A 78 22.74 7.82 -0.21
CA ARG A 78 21.91 8.43 0.84
C ARG A 78 22.80 8.73 2.04
N GLU A 79 22.49 9.81 2.73
CA GLU A 79 23.17 10.18 3.97
C GLU A 79 22.49 9.48 5.16
N VAL A 80 23.30 8.89 6.04
CA VAL A 80 22.83 8.20 7.25
C VAL A 80 23.60 8.73 8.45
N THR A 81 22.89 9.17 9.46
CA THR A 81 23.47 9.61 10.74
C THR A 81 23.54 8.44 11.70
N LEU A 82 24.75 8.11 12.16
CA LEU A 82 25.03 7.06 13.13
C LEU A 82 25.85 7.61 14.29
N LEU A 83 25.77 6.96 15.45
CA LEU A 83 26.61 7.32 16.60
C LEU A 83 28.09 6.99 16.30
N PRO A 84 29.07 7.72 16.88
CA PRO A 84 30.50 7.48 16.66
C PRO A 84 30.90 6.02 16.87
N ARG A 85 30.44 5.37 17.94
CA ARG A 85 30.68 3.95 18.20
C ARG A 85 30.21 3.00 17.11
N HIS A 86 29.15 3.37 16.36
CA HIS A 86 28.66 2.59 15.23
C HIS A 86 29.61 2.70 14.05
N TRP A 87 30.11 3.90 13.77
CA TRP A 87 31.13 4.12 12.73
C TRP A 87 32.42 3.39 13.04
N ASP A 88 32.90 3.41 14.29
CA ASP A 88 34.09 2.69 14.74
C ASP A 88 33.97 1.16 14.56
N TRP A 89 32.77 0.63 14.83
CA TRP A 89 32.48 -0.78 14.62
C TRP A 89 32.41 -1.12 13.13
N LEU A 90 31.72 -0.34 12.34
CA LEU A 90 31.59 -0.54 10.88
C LEU A 90 32.93 -0.47 10.16
N ALA A 91 33.81 0.45 10.55
CA ALA A 91 35.13 0.59 9.96
C ALA A 91 36.00 -0.66 10.13
N ARG A 92 35.78 -1.43 11.20
CA ARG A 92 36.50 -2.68 11.49
C ARG A 92 35.92 -3.91 10.79
N GLN A 93 34.78 -3.77 10.09
CA GLN A 93 34.15 -4.89 9.41
C GLN A 93 34.82 -5.23 8.06
N PRO A 94 34.87 -6.52 7.67
CA PRO A 94 35.38 -6.92 6.36
C PRO A 94 34.61 -6.25 5.23
N GLY A 95 35.36 -5.56 4.34
CA GLY A 95 34.80 -4.80 3.22
C GLY A 95 34.36 -3.39 3.56
N GLY A 96 34.59 -2.94 4.82
CA GLY A 96 34.29 -1.59 5.29
C GLY A 96 32.81 -1.30 5.56
N ALA A 97 32.51 -0.06 5.95
CA ALA A 97 31.20 0.35 6.42
C ALA A 97 30.06 0.10 5.40
N SER A 98 30.26 0.44 4.13
CA SER A 98 29.23 0.25 3.10
C SER A 98 28.89 -1.21 2.83
N ALA A 99 29.87 -2.11 2.88
CA ALA A 99 29.64 -3.54 2.71
C ALA A 99 28.95 -4.15 3.94
N ALA A 100 29.37 -3.73 5.13
CA ALA A 100 28.77 -4.16 6.39
C ALA A 100 27.30 -3.71 6.50
N LEU A 101 27.01 -2.45 6.18
CA LEU A 101 25.64 -1.92 6.18
C LEU A 101 24.75 -2.69 5.19
N ARG A 102 25.21 -2.95 3.97
CA ARG A 102 24.42 -3.74 3.00
C ARG A 102 24.12 -5.14 3.52
N ARG A 103 25.10 -5.85 4.09
CA ARG A 103 24.86 -7.19 4.68
C ARG A 103 23.87 -7.15 5.83
N LEU A 104 23.96 -6.13 6.70
CA LEU A 104 23.00 -5.96 7.81
C LEU A 104 21.59 -5.69 7.30
N VAL A 105 21.44 -4.80 6.31
CA VAL A 105 20.14 -4.50 5.70
C VAL A 105 19.56 -5.74 5.02
N GLU A 106 20.34 -6.46 4.21
CA GLU A 106 19.91 -7.69 3.56
C GLU A 106 19.50 -8.78 4.56
N SER A 107 20.25 -8.91 5.65
CA SER A 107 19.89 -9.83 6.74
C SER A 107 18.59 -9.41 7.42
N SER A 108 18.43 -8.11 7.70
CA SER A 108 17.23 -7.55 8.31
C SER A 108 16.00 -7.72 7.41
N ILE A 109 16.12 -7.43 6.12
CA ILE A 109 15.03 -7.65 5.15
C ILE A 109 14.56 -9.10 5.18
N ARG A 110 15.49 -10.07 5.12
CA ARG A 110 15.12 -11.49 5.16
C ARG A 110 14.47 -11.90 6.47
N SER A 111 14.94 -11.38 7.60
CA SER A 111 14.41 -11.74 8.92
C SER A 111 13.09 -11.05 9.27
N SER A 112 12.82 -9.88 8.72
CA SER A 112 11.60 -9.12 9.01
C SER A 112 10.50 -9.27 7.95
N GLN A 113 10.77 -9.98 6.85
CA GLN A 113 9.88 -10.03 5.69
C GLN A 113 8.42 -10.38 6.04
N GLY A 114 8.21 -11.40 6.88
CA GLY A 114 6.86 -11.77 7.33
C GLY A 114 6.20 -10.70 8.21
N ALA A 115 6.95 -10.15 9.16
CA ALA A 115 6.43 -9.09 10.04
C ALA A 115 6.13 -7.79 9.27
N ASP A 116 6.96 -7.45 8.29
CA ASP A 116 6.75 -6.29 7.42
C ASP A 116 5.52 -6.48 6.52
N GLN A 117 5.30 -7.67 5.97
CA GLN A 117 4.10 -7.98 5.19
C GLN A 117 2.83 -7.82 6.04
N VAL A 118 2.80 -8.37 7.25
CA VAL A 118 1.69 -8.21 8.20
C VAL A 118 1.42 -6.73 8.51
N ARG A 119 2.46 -5.99 8.81
CA ARG A 119 2.34 -4.56 9.10
C ARG A 119 1.78 -3.78 7.91
N MET A 120 2.33 -4.00 6.72
CA MET A 120 1.87 -3.35 5.49
C MET A 120 0.42 -3.71 5.16
N ALA A 121 0.02 -4.96 5.32
CA ALA A 121 -1.36 -5.41 5.11
C ALA A 121 -2.33 -4.71 6.07
N ARG A 122 -1.97 -4.62 7.37
CA ARG A 122 -2.79 -3.90 8.38
C ARG A 122 -2.91 -2.41 8.06
N GLU A 123 -1.80 -1.76 7.71
CA GLU A 123 -1.79 -0.34 7.38
C GLU A 123 -2.61 -0.04 6.11
N SER A 124 -2.51 -0.89 5.08
CA SER A 124 -3.26 -0.75 3.84
C SER A 124 -4.75 -0.97 4.07
N ALA A 125 -5.13 -2.07 4.72
CA ALA A 125 -6.52 -2.37 5.06
C ALA A 125 -7.14 -1.26 5.93
N TYR A 126 -6.44 -0.80 6.97
CA TYR A 126 -6.95 0.26 7.84
C TYR A 126 -7.13 1.59 7.10
N ARG A 127 -6.19 1.95 6.21
CA ARG A 127 -6.31 3.17 5.39
C ARG A 127 -7.55 3.13 4.49
N PHE A 128 -7.77 2.01 3.82
CA PHE A 128 -8.95 1.83 2.99
C PHE A 128 -10.25 1.83 3.82
N MET A 129 -10.28 1.09 4.93
CA MET A 129 -11.43 1.08 5.86
C MET A 129 -11.79 2.48 6.34
N SER A 130 -10.79 3.27 6.73
CA SER A 130 -11.01 4.65 7.20
C SER A 130 -11.59 5.56 6.12
N ALA A 131 -11.21 5.34 4.85
CA ALA A 131 -11.71 6.15 3.74
C ALA A 131 -13.11 5.74 3.26
N MET A 132 -13.43 4.43 3.30
CA MET A 132 -14.60 3.88 2.65
C MET A 132 -15.68 3.37 3.62
N ALA A 133 -15.31 3.10 4.86
CA ALA A 133 -16.16 2.43 5.85
C ALA A 133 -16.13 3.10 7.23
N GLY A 134 -15.52 4.28 7.37
CA GLY A 134 -15.36 4.96 8.66
C GLY A 134 -16.66 5.22 9.40
N ASP A 135 -17.74 5.46 8.68
CA ASP A 135 -19.07 5.71 9.22
C ASP A 135 -19.97 4.45 9.27
N LEU A 136 -19.46 3.28 8.84
CA LEU A 136 -20.24 2.05 8.84
C LEU A 136 -20.28 1.41 10.23
N PRO A 137 -21.38 0.74 10.59
CA PRO A 137 -21.49 0.01 11.84
C PRO A 137 -20.36 -1.02 12.00
N GLY A 138 -19.80 -1.14 13.21
CA GLY A 138 -18.75 -2.11 13.50
C GLY A 138 -17.33 -1.67 13.13
N PHE A 139 -17.12 -0.48 12.55
CA PHE A 139 -15.79 0.02 12.12
C PHE A 139 -14.73 -0.08 13.21
N GLU A 140 -15.05 0.40 14.42
CA GLU A 140 -14.10 0.40 15.55
C GLU A 140 -13.72 -1.03 15.99
N GLU A 141 -14.69 -1.94 16.06
CA GLU A 141 -14.42 -3.33 16.44
C GLU A 141 -13.68 -4.09 15.33
N ALA A 142 -14.04 -3.85 14.07
CA ALA A 142 -13.30 -4.37 12.92
C ALA A 142 -11.84 -3.89 12.92
N SER A 143 -11.61 -2.60 13.21
CA SER A 143 -10.27 -2.04 13.33
C SER A 143 -9.47 -2.70 14.45
N ARG A 144 -10.07 -2.90 15.62
CA ARG A 144 -9.41 -3.60 16.74
C ARG A 144 -9.09 -5.05 16.39
N ALA A 145 -10.00 -5.76 15.72
CA ALA A 145 -9.80 -7.13 15.26
C ALA A 145 -8.64 -7.22 14.26
N LEU A 146 -8.57 -6.30 13.29
CA LEU A 146 -7.48 -6.21 12.31
C LEU A 146 -6.11 -6.10 12.99
N PHE A 147 -5.95 -5.17 13.93
CA PHE A 147 -4.66 -4.98 14.60
C PHE A 147 -4.31 -6.10 15.60
N ARG A 148 -5.30 -6.81 16.15
CA ARG A 148 -5.08 -8.02 16.97
C ARG A 148 -4.74 -9.25 16.12
N GLY A 149 -5.04 -9.25 14.82
CA GLY A 149 -4.92 -10.41 13.94
C GLY A 149 -6.06 -11.41 14.13
N ASP A 150 -7.21 -10.97 14.63
CA ASP A 150 -8.42 -11.77 14.85
C ASP A 150 -9.30 -11.74 13.58
N GLY A 151 -9.02 -12.67 12.68
CA GLY A 151 -9.71 -12.75 11.38
C GLY A 151 -11.18 -13.09 11.49
N ASP A 152 -11.58 -13.93 12.45
CA ASP A 152 -12.97 -14.35 12.64
C ASP A 152 -13.82 -13.18 13.14
N ARG A 153 -13.29 -12.45 14.11
CA ARG A 153 -13.96 -11.24 14.61
C ARG A 153 -14.03 -10.16 13.53
N PHE A 154 -12.96 -9.97 12.77
CA PHE A 154 -12.93 -9.03 11.66
C PHE A 154 -14.02 -9.35 10.61
N ALA A 155 -14.12 -10.61 10.20
CA ALA A 155 -15.15 -11.05 9.26
C ALA A 155 -16.58 -10.84 9.80
N ALA A 156 -16.81 -11.11 11.08
CA ALA A 156 -18.10 -10.90 11.72
C ALA A 156 -18.51 -9.41 11.71
N GLU A 157 -17.58 -8.51 12.08
CA GLU A 157 -17.85 -7.06 12.18
C GLU A 157 -18.04 -6.40 10.81
N THR A 158 -17.38 -6.92 9.76
CA THR A 158 -17.49 -6.39 8.40
C THR A 158 -18.60 -7.04 7.56
N SER A 159 -19.30 -8.04 8.09
CA SER A 159 -20.26 -8.86 7.36
C SER A 159 -21.44 -8.07 6.76
N ALA A 160 -21.85 -6.99 7.43
CA ALA A 160 -22.95 -6.12 6.99
C ALA A 160 -22.50 -4.97 6.07
N TRP A 161 -21.22 -4.88 5.76
CA TRP A 161 -20.71 -3.80 4.90
C TRP A 161 -21.01 -4.10 3.42
N PRO A 162 -21.03 -3.08 2.55
CA PRO A 162 -21.21 -3.26 1.12
C PRO A 162 -20.21 -4.26 0.55
N ASP A 163 -20.67 -5.16 -0.32
CA ASP A 163 -19.91 -6.32 -0.80
C ASP A 163 -18.55 -5.92 -1.41
N ASP A 164 -18.52 -4.93 -2.30
CA ASP A 164 -17.29 -4.51 -2.98
C ASP A 164 -16.25 -3.93 -2.01
N ILE A 165 -16.71 -3.21 -0.98
CA ILE A 165 -15.85 -2.68 0.10
C ILE A 165 -15.32 -3.85 0.93
N ARG A 166 -16.19 -4.75 1.38
CA ARG A 166 -15.83 -5.90 2.20
C ARG A 166 -14.82 -6.81 1.48
N ASP A 167 -15.08 -7.15 0.22
CA ASP A 167 -14.23 -8.06 -0.55
C ASP A 167 -12.83 -7.47 -0.75
N HIS A 168 -12.74 -6.17 -1.00
CA HIS A 168 -11.44 -5.51 -1.13
C HIS A 168 -10.69 -5.46 0.20
N ILE A 169 -11.35 -5.16 1.31
CA ILE A 169 -10.72 -5.13 2.64
C ILE A 169 -10.20 -6.52 3.03
N VAL A 170 -10.99 -7.56 2.79
CA VAL A 170 -10.59 -8.95 3.08
C VAL A 170 -9.34 -9.32 2.27
N SER A 171 -9.27 -8.91 1.01
CA SER A 171 -8.09 -9.12 0.16
C SER A 171 -6.86 -8.38 0.70
N LEU A 172 -6.99 -7.12 1.11
CA LEU A 172 -5.90 -6.34 1.70
C LEU A 172 -5.40 -6.91 3.03
N ALA A 173 -6.32 -7.40 3.87
CA ALA A 173 -6.02 -7.92 5.20
C ALA A 173 -5.54 -9.39 5.21
N ALA A 174 -5.56 -10.10 4.09
CA ALA A 174 -5.27 -11.53 4.04
C ALA A 174 -3.95 -11.90 4.75
N SER A 175 -2.85 -11.24 4.38
CA SER A 175 -1.54 -11.50 5.00
C SER A 175 -1.47 -11.10 6.50
N ALA A 176 -2.36 -10.21 6.96
CA ALA A 176 -2.41 -9.80 8.36
C ALA A 176 -2.94 -10.92 9.27
N PHE A 177 -3.74 -11.85 8.73
CA PHE A 177 -4.36 -12.94 9.46
C PHE A 177 -3.63 -14.28 9.26
N GLU A 178 -2.92 -14.49 8.16
CA GLU A 178 -2.16 -15.72 7.92
C GLU A 178 -1.07 -15.95 8.96
N ALA A 179 -0.38 -14.91 9.36
CA ALA A 179 0.69 -14.98 10.35
C ALA A 179 0.20 -15.27 11.79
N SER A 180 -1.09 -15.17 12.07
CA SER A 180 -1.67 -15.46 13.39
C SER A 180 -2.07 -16.93 13.57
N LYS A 181 -1.91 -17.76 12.54
CA LYS A 181 -2.26 -19.20 12.54
C LYS A 181 -1.09 -20.13 12.84
N VAL A 182 0.12 -19.57 13.17
CA VAL A 182 1.32 -20.36 13.48
C VAL A 182 1.62 -20.34 14.97
#